data_ba959be488c4fbda5267c54ac25066f8
#
_entry.id   ba959be488c4fbda5267c54ac25066f8
#
_cell.length_a   1.000
_cell.length_b   1.000
_cell.length_c   1.000
_cell.angle_alpha   90.00
_cell.angle_beta   90.00
_cell.angle_gamma   90.00
#
_symmetry.space_group_name_H-M   'P 1'
#
loop_
_entity.id
_entity.type
_entity.pdbx_description
1 polymer ?
#
loop_
_entity_poly.entity_id
_entity_poly.type
_entity_poly.pdbx_seq_one_letter_code
_entity_poly.pdbx_strand_id
1 'polypeptide(L)'
;MSDCSIISADQKKSLRDRGICVIIPTYNNAGTIVDVVSRAMNQCDDVIVVCDGCTDHTLDLLNAMPVKPVIIALEVNKGKGSALKTGFRYALEAGFAYAITLDGDGQHFPEDIPVMLEANRRHPGALIVGERKNLENVERSKGSKFANSFSNFWFAVQTGQYLKDTQTGYRLYPLKKL
;
A
#
# COMPACT_ATOMS: atom_id res chain seq x y z
N MET A 1 9.35 -23.35 0.32
CA MET A 1 9.26 -22.79 -1.04
C MET A 1 7.82 -22.33 -1.18
N SER A 2 7.53 -21.05 -0.96
CA SER A 2 6.19 -20.49 -1.13
C SER A 2 5.96 -20.28 -2.62
N ASP A 3 4.98 -21.00 -3.18
CA ASP A 3 4.48 -20.75 -4.52
C ASP A 3 4.13 -19.27 -4.64
N CYS A 4 4.91 -18.55 -5.43
CA CYS A 4 4.62 -17.17 -5.81
C CYS A 4 3.43 -17.24 -6.78
N SER A 5 2.22 -17.17 -6.26
CA SER A 5 1.00 -17.21 -7.06
C SER A 5 0.88 -15.90 -7.84
N ILE A 6 1.38 -15.90 -9.09
CA ILE A 6 1.10 -14.83 -10.06
C ILE A 6 -0.40 -14.88 -10.34
N ILE A 7 -1.09 -13.77 -10.11
CA ILE A 7 -2.51 -13.63 -10.47
C ILE A 7 -2.66 -13.77 -11.98
N SER A 8 -3.69 -14.48 -12.42
CA SER A 8 -4.00 -14.64 -13.85
C SER A 8 -4.39 -13.29 -14.49
N ALA A 9 -4.24 -13.17 -15.80
CA ALA A 9 -4.67 -11.98 -16.56
C ALA A 9 -6.16 -11.65 -16.33
N ASP A 10 -7.01 -12.68 -16.16
CA ASP A 10 -8.43 -12.49 -15.86
C ASP A 10 -8.66 -11.90 -14.45
N GLN A 11 -7.83 -12.25 -13.48
CA GLN A 11 -7.93 -11.68 -12.13
C GLN A 11 -7.45 -10.23 -12.09
N LYS A 12 -6.40 -9.87 -12.84
CA LYS A 12 -5.95 -8.47 -13.01
C LYS A 12 -7.02 -7.62 -13.69
N LYS A 13 -7.63 -8.13 -14.76
CA LYS A 13 -8.75 -7.49 -15.44
C LYS A 13 -9.91 -7.26 -14.48
N SER A 14 -10.21 -8.25 -13.62
CA SER A 14 -11.24 -8.12 -12.58
C SER A 14 -10.94 -6.99 -11.57
N LEU A 15 -9.67 -6.68 -11.29
CA LEU A 15 -9.29 -5.54 -10.42
C LEU A 15 -9.66 -4.22 -11.08
N ARG A 16 -9.29 -4.06 -12.35
CA ARG A 16 -9.62 -2.87 -13.15
C ARG A 16 -11.12 -2.66 -13.29
N ASP A 17 -11.86 -3.73 -13.58
CA ASP A 17 -13.33 -3.70 -13.71
C ASP A 17 -14.02 -3.32 -12.39
N ARG A 18 -13.39 -3.60 -11.24
CA ARG A 18 -13.85 -3.17 -9.91
C ARG A 18 -13.39 -1.77 -9.52
N GLY A 19 -12.62 -1.11 -10.38
CA GLY A 19 -12.02 0.19 -10.10
C GLY A 19 -11.06 0.17 -8.91
N ILE A 20 -10.19 -0.84 -8.84
CA ILE A 20 -9.20 -1.00 -7.77
C ILE A 20 -7.81 -0.70 -8.30
N CYS A 21 -7.08 0.21 -7.64
CA CYS A 21 -5.67 0.50 -7.90
C CYS A 21 -4.80 0.20 -6.68
N VAL A 22 -3.49 0.18 -6.90
CA VAL A 22 -2.48 0.11 -5.82
C VAL A 22 -1.76 1.44 -5.71
N ILE A 23 -1.59 1.97 -4.50
CA ILE A 23 -0.85 3.22 -4.23
C ILE A 23 0.35 2.90 -3.36
N ILE A 24 1.54 3.31 -3.81
CA ILE A 24 2.82 3.10 -3.12
C ILE A 24 3.45 4.45 -2.83
N PRO A 25 3.25 5.02 -1.61
CA PRO A 25 4.01 6.17 -1.18
C PRO A 25 5.46 5.76 -0.92
N THR A 26 6.41 6.54 -1.39
CA THR A 26 7.84 6.24 -1.24
C THR A 26 8.66 7.50 -0.99
N TYR A 27 9.70 7.37 -0.16
CA TYR A 27 10.71 8.39 0.06
C TYR A 27 12.06 7.72 0.28
N ASN A 28 13.02 7.93 -0.64
CA ASN A 28 14.38 7.40 -0.57
C ASN A 28 14.45 5.88 -0.33
N ASN A 29 13.77 5.11 -1.19
CA ASN A 29 13.74 3.65 -1.14
C ASN A 29 14.41 3.01 -2.38
N ALA A 30 15.50 3.57 -2.89
CA ALA A 30 16.19 3.07 -4.09
C ALA A 30 16.53 1.57 -4.03
N GLY A 31 16.80 1.04 -2.82
CA GLY A 31 17.15 -0.38 -2.64
C GLY A 31 15.98 -1.37 -2.75
N THR A 32 14.73 -0.92 -2.64
CA THR A 32 13.56 -1.82 -2.55
C THR A 32 12.46 -1.51 -3.54
N ILE A 33 12.36 -0.26 -4.01
CA ILE A 33 11.20 0.23 -4.74
C ILE A 33 10.91 -0.54 -6.04
N VAL A 34 11.95 -0.91 -6.81
CA VAL A 34 11.78 -1.64 -8.08
C VAL A 34 11.20 -3.02 -7.83
N ASP A 35 11.67 -3.73 -6.79
CA ASP A 35 11.13 -5.04 -6.41
C ASP A 35 9.66 -4.93 -5.98
N VAL A 36 9.36 -4.00 -5.07
CA VAL A 36 8.00 -3.78 -4.56
C VAL A 36 7.03 -3.44 -5.68
N VAL A 37 7.42 -2.51 -6.58
CA VAL A 37 6.58 -2.09 -7.71
C VAL A 37 6.39 -3.23 -8.70
N SER A 38 7.46 -3.96 -9.05
CA SER A 38 7.38 -5.09 -9.98
C SER A 38 6.44 -6.19 -9.44
N ARG A 39 6.56 -6.53 -8.16
CA ARG A 39 5.69 -7.51 -7.50
C ARG A 39 4.24 -7.02 -7.41
N ALA A 40 4.02 -5.72 -7.12
CA ALA A 40 2.68 -5.12 -7.14
C ALA A 40 2.08 -5.15 -8.55
N MET A 41 2.85 -4.86 -9.60
CA MET A 41 2.42 -4.92 -10.99
C MET A 41 2.13 -6.35 -11.47
N ASN A 42 2.73 -7.37 -10.84
CA ASN A 42 2.33 -8.75 -11.08
C ASN A 42 0.92 -9.06 -10.56
N GLN A 43 0.41 -8.27 -9.61
CA GLN A 43 -0.90 -8.46 -9.00
C GLN A 43 -1.96 -7.49 -9.54
N CYS A 44 -1.58 -6.28 -9.95
CA CYS A 44 -2.47 -5.21 -10.39
C CYS A 44 -1.81 -4.39 -11.48
N ASP A 45 -2.50 -4.14 -12.60
CA ASP A 45 -1.95 -3.31 -13.69
C ASP A 45 -1.97 -1.81 -13.34
N ASP A 46 -2.88 -1.39 -12.47
CA ASP A 46 -3.06 0.01 -12.08
C ASP A 46 -2.27 0.32 -10.79
N VAL A 47 -0.95 0.52 -10.93
CA VAL A 47 -0.04 0.88 -9.83
C VAL A 47 0.34 2.35 -9.93
N ILE A 48 0.15 3.09 -8.84
CA ILE A 48 0.46 4.52 -8.68
C ILE A 48 1.56 4.63 -7.62
N VAL A 49 2.72 5.15 -8.01
CA VAL A 49 3.83 5.43 -7.09
C VAL A 49 3.89 6.92 -6.82
N VAL A 50 3.90 7.31 -5.55
CA VAL A 50 4.04 8.72 -5.16
C VAL A 50 5.39 8.91 -4.48
N CYS A 51 6.35 9.51 -5.20
CA CYS A 51 7.65 9.91 -4.68
C CYS A 51 7.51 11.22 -3.89
N ASP A 52 7.63 11.16 -2.58
CA ASP A 52 7.47 12.30 -1.68
C ASP A 52 8.79 13.09 -1.53
N GLY A 53 9.22 13.77 -2.61
CA GLY A 53 10.45 14.56 -2.62
C GLY A 53 11.71 13.70 -2.50
N CYS A 54 11.77 12.57 -3.24
CA CYS A 54 12.94 11.69 -3.23
C CYS A 54 14.20 12.42 -3.68
N THR A 55 15.29 12.25 -2.94
CA THR A 55 16.62 12.86 -3.17
C THR A 55 17.69 11.83 -3.55
N ASP A 56 17.36 10.55 -3.48
CA ASP A 56 18.19 9.43 -3.93
C ASP A 56 17.82 8.99 -5.36
N HIS A 57 18.33 7.85 -5.81
CA HIS A 57 18.03 7.30 -7.14
C HIS A 57 16.66 6.63 -7.28
N THR A 58 15.76 6.75 -6.29
CA THR A 58 14.42 6.13 -6.33
C THR A 58 13.65 6.50 -7.60
N LEU A 59 13.61 7.79 -7.94
CA LEU A 59 12.86 8.28 -9.12
C LEU A 59 13.51 7.83 -10.43
N ASP A 60 14.84 7.82 -10.50
CA ASP A 60 15.59 7.38 -11.69
C ASP A 60 15.32 5.90 -11.99
N LEU A 61 15.37 5.07 -10.94
CA LEU A 61 15.09 3.64 -11.03
C LEU A 61 13.66 3.34 -11.49
N LEU A 62 12.67 4.06 -10.96
CA LEU A 62 11.28 3.93 -11.39
C LEU A 62 11.11 4.32 -12.87
N ASN A 63 11.76 5.40 -13.31
CA ASN A 63 11.73 5.84 -14.71
C ASN A 63 12.45 4.88 -15.66
N ALA A 64 13.39 4.10 -15.17
CA ALA A 64 14.12 3.11 -15.95
C ALA A 64 13.40 1.75 -16.06
N MET A 65 12.30 1.54 -15.34
CA MET A 65 11.54 0.28 -15.39
C MET A 65 11.00 0.02 -16.82
N PRO A 66 11.08 -1.22 -17.34
CA PRO A 66 10.58 -1.57 -18.68
C PRO A 66 9.05 -1.43 -18.78
N VAL A 67 8.32 -1.78 -17.72
CA VAL A 67 6.89 -1.53 -17.56
C VAL A 67 6.74 -0.49 -16.46
N LYS A 68 6.14 0.65 -16.79
CA LYS A 68 6.10 1.80 -15.87
C LYS A 68 4.78 1.85 -15.11
N PRO A 69 4.83 2.04 -13.79
CA PRO A 69 3.66 2.47 -13.02
C PRO A 69 3.32 3.94 -13.37
N VAL A 70 2.19 4.41 -12.88
CA VAL A 70 1.95 5.87 -12.82
C VAL A 70 2.85 6.44 -11.74
N ILE A 71 3.71 7.41 -12.09
CA ILE A 71 4.66 8.05 -11.18
C ILE A 71 4.21 9.49 -10.92
N ILE A 72 4.01 9.83 -9.65
CA ILE A 72 3.75 11.19 -9.19
C ILE A 72 4.95 11.61 -8.35
N ALA A 73 5.74 12.58 -8.85
CA ALA A 73 6.91 13.10 -8.13
C ALA A 73 6.53 14.43 -7.48
N LEU A 74 6.66 14.51 -6.15
CA LEU A 74 6.53 15.75 -5.39
C LEU A 74 7.90 16.41 -5.27
N GLU A 75 7.96 17.74 -5.33
CA GLU A 75 9.22 18.49 -5.25
C GLU A 75 9.84 18.43 -3.85
N VAL A 76 9.01 18.36 -2.80
CA VAL A 76 9.43 18.43 -1.40
C VAL A 76 8.77 17.34 -0.59
N ASN A 77 9.54 16.72 0.30
CA ASN A 77 9.02 15.77 1.27
C ASN A 77 8.05 16.47 2.25
N LYS A 78 6.80 16.00 2.25
CA LYS A 78 5.73 16.46 3.14
C LYS A 78 5.19 15.36 4.04
N GLY A 79 5.84 14.20 4.01
CA GLY A 79 5.52 13.03 4.79
C GLY A 79 4.48 12.11 4.15
N LYS A 80 4.50 10.85 4.57
CA LYS A 80 3.67 9.75 4.04
C LYS A 80 2.18 10.11 3.90
N GLY A 81 1.62 10.82 4.88
CA GLY A 81 0.21 11.23 4.84
C GLY A 81 -0.10 12.16 3.66
N SER A 82 0.81 13.06 3.31
CA SER A 82 0.69 13.94 2.15
C SER A 82 0.79 13.16 0.84
N ALA A 83 1.75 12.24 0.74
CA ALA A 83 1.90 11.35 -0.41
C ALA A 83 0.64 10.51 -0.64
N LEU A 84 0.09 9.91 0.43
CA LEU A 84 -1.18 9.16 0.34
C LEU A 84 -2.35 10.03 -0.13
N LYS A 85 -2.52 11.24 0.42
CA LYS A 85 -3.57 12.17 -0.04
C LYS A 85 -3.43 12.50 -1.53
N THR A 86 -2.21 12.68 -2.02
CA THR A 86 -1.95 12.93 -3.44
C THR A 86 -2.33 11.70 -4.28
N GLY A 87 -1.93 10.50 -3.86
CA GLY A 87 -2.29 9.26 -4.53
C GLY A 87 -3.80 9.00 -4.55
N PHE A 88 -4.49 9.23 -3.44
CA PHE A 88 -5.96 9.08 -3.35
C PHE A 88 -6.70 10.07 -4.25
N ARG A 89 -6.26 11.33 -4.29
CA ARG A 89 -6.85 12.34 -5.18
C ARG A 89 -6.70 11.92 -6.65
N TYR A 90 -5.50 11.54 -7.06
CA TYR A 90 -5.27 11.03 -8.41
C TYR A 90 -6.16 9.83 -8.73
N ALA A 91 -6.24 8.85 -7.82
CA ALA A 91 -7.06 7.66 -8.01
C ALA A 91 -8.54 7.99 -8.15
N LEU A 92 -9.07 8.93 -7.35
CA LEU A 92 -10.45 9.41 -7.46
C LEU A 92 -10.70 10.11 -8.81
N GLU A 93 -9.82 10.99 -9.24
CA GLU A 93 -9.91 11.71 -10.52
C GLU A 93 -9.82 10.73 -11.71
N ALA A 94 -9.06 9.66 -11.59
CA ALA A 94 -8.95 8.57 -12.56
C ALA A 94 -10.16 7.60 -12.53
N GLY A 95 -11.11 7.78 -11.59
CA GLY A 95 -12.36 7.00 -11.52
C GLY A 95 -12.26 5.71 -10.72
N PHE A 96 -11.18 5.47 -9.95
CA PHE A 96 -11.08 4.31 -9.09
C PHE A 96 -12.05 4.40 -7.90
N ALA A 97 -12.62 3.26 -7.52
CA ALA A 97 -13.54 3.14 -6.39
C ALA A 97 -12.81 2.76 -5.10
N TYR A 98 -11.70 2.04 -5.22
CA TYR A 98 -10.89 1.54 -4.11
C TYR A 98 -9.40 1.73 -4.39
N ALA A 99 -8.62 1.88 -3.31
CA ALA A 99 -7.16 1.87 -3.38
C ALA A 99 -6.58 0.94 -2.32
N ILE A 100 -5.64 0.08 -2.73
CA ILE A 100 -4.79 -0.68 -1.82
C ILE A 100 -3.50 0.09 -1.62
N THR A 101 -3.10 0.35 -0.37
CA THR A 101 -1.82 0.99 -0.07
C THR A 101 -0.77 -0.02 0.33
N LEU A 102 0.45 0.15 -0.14
CA LEU A 102 1.65 -0.62 0.20
C LEU A 102 2.79 0.33 0.51
N ASP A 103 3.65 -0.01 1.47
CA ASP A 103 4.87 0.78 1.72
C ASP A 103 5.98 0.39 0.73
N GLY A 104 6.78 1.37 0.30
CA GLY A 104 7.89 1.17 -0.65
C GLY A 104 9.14 0.53 -0.04
N ASP A 105 9.15 0.23 1.26
CA ASP A 105 10.28 -0.32 2.02
C ASP A 105 10.43 -1.85 1.96
N GLY A 106 9.50 -2.54 1.30
CA GLY A 106 9.51 -3.98 1.12
C GLY A 106 8.99 -4.79 2.32
N GLN A 107 8.43 -4.15 3.35
CA GLN A 107 7.90 -4.87 4.52
C GLN A 107 6.53 -5.53 4.27
N HIS A 108 5.88 -5.23 3.16
CA HIS A 108 4.59 -5.78 2.76
C HIS A 108 4.74 -6.71 1.56
N PHE A 109 3.88 -7.71 1.48
CA PHE A 109 3.85 -8.68 0.40
C PHE A 109 2.73 -8.35 -0.57
N PRO A 110 3.02 -7.84 -1.78
CA PRO A 110 2.00 -7.59 -2.81
C PRO A 110 1.20 -8.85 -3.17
N GLU A 111 1.76 -10.03 -2.96
CA GLU A 111 1.13 -11.33 -3.18
C GLU A 111 -0.09 -11.58 -2.27
N ASP A 112 -0.25 -10.80 -1.19
CA ASP A 112 -1.42 -10.86 -0.31
C ASP A 112 -2.61 -10.01 -0.82
N ILE A 113 -2.47 -9.29 -1.93
CA ILE A 113 -3.57 -8.52 -2.56
C ILE A 113 -4.83 -9.37 -2.76
N PRO A 114 -4.78 -10.62 -3.25
CA PRO A 114 -5.98 -11.47 -3.37
C PRO A 114 -6.75 -11.64 -2.07
N VAL A 115 -6.07 -11.72 -0.94
CA VAL A 115 -6.70 -11.85 0.40
C VAL A 115 -7.46 -10.57 0.74
N MET A 116 -6.88 -9.40 0.44
CA MET A 116 -7.54 -8.10 0.65
C MET A 116 -8.81 -7.97 -0.21
N LEU A 117 -8.75 -8.45 -1.45
CA LEU A 117 -9.89 -8.44 -2.37
C LEU A 117 -11.03 -9.32 -1.90
N GLU A 118 -10.71 -10.51 -1.40
CA GLU A 118 -11.73 -11.42 -0.85
C GLU A 118 -12.38 -10.81 0.41
N ALA A 119 -11.59 -10.17 1.28
CA ALA A 119 -12.12 -9.44 2.42
C ALA A 119 -13.05 -8.29 1.99
N ASN A 120 -12.66 -7.52 0.96
CA ASN A 120 -13.49 -6.44 0.42
C ASN A 120 -14.79 -6.97 -0.21
N ARG A 121 -14.75 -8.14 -0.85
CA ARG A 121 -15.93 -8.80 -1.41
C ARG A 121 -16.95 -9.17 -0.32
N ARG A 122 -16.47 -9.62 0.86
CA ARG A 122 -17.30 -9.95 2.01
C ARG A 122 -17.84 -8.73 2.75
N HIS A 123 -17.06 -7.63 2.73
CA HIS A 123 -17.38 -6.39 3.44
C HIS A 123 -17.26 -5.17 2.51
N PRO A 124 -18.20 -5.00 1.53
CA PRO A 124 -18.13 -3.91 0.56
C PRO A 124 -18.17 -2.54 1.26
N GLY A 125 -17.26 -1.65 0.86
CA GLY A 125 -17.17 -0.30 1.41
C GLY A 125 -16.64 -0.21 2.84
N ALA A 126 -16.06 -1.31 3.39
CA ALA A 126 -15.29 -1.27 4.63
C ALA A 126 -13.82 -0.91 4.34
N LEU A 127 -13.17 -0.27 5.31
CA LEU A 127 -11.71 -0.18 5.36
C LEU A 127 -11.16 -1.56 5.76
N ILE A 128 -10.37 -2.19 4.89
CA ILE A 128 -9.69 -3.44 5.20
C ILE A 128 -8.27 -3.13 5.64
N VAL A 129 -7.83 -3.70 6.75
CA VAL A 129 -6.48 -3.50 7.30
C VAL A 129 -5.75 -4.84 7.29
N GLY A 130 -4.61 -4.91 6.61
CA GLY A 130 -3.74 -6.08 6.59
C GLY A 130 -2.97 -6.20 7.91
N GLU A 131 -3.04 -7.35 8.56
CA GLU A 131 -2.25 -7.66 9.76
C GLU A 131 -0.92 -8.28 9.35
N ARG A 132 0.19 -7.81 9.93
CA ARG A 132 1.52 -8.42 9.74
C ARG A 132 1.66 -9.64 10.63
N LYS A 133 1.69 -10.85 10.05
CA LYS A 133 1.74 -12.13 10.80
C LYS A 133 3.07 -12.40 11.53
N ASN A 134 4.19 -11.77 11.15
CA ASN A 134 5.53 -12.10 11.66
C ASN A 134 6.12 -11.01 12.56
N LEU A 135 5.31 -10.33 13.37
CA LEU A 135 5.80 -9.30 14.30
C LEU A 135 6.70 -9.85 15.42
N GLU A 136 6.67 -11.16 15.67
CA GLU A 136 7.43 -11.79 16.77
C GLU A 136 8.91 -11.96 16.44
N ASN A 137 9.32 -12.03 15.18
CA ASN A 137 10.69 -12.32 14.74
C ASN A 137 11.49 -11.09 14.24
N VAL A 138 10.90 -9.90 14.24
CA VAL A 138 11.62 -8.67 13.87
C VAL A 138 12.09 -8.02 15.16
N GLU A 139 13.41 -7.86 15.34
CA GLU A 139 14.00 -7.05 16.42
C GLU A 139 13.55 -5.59 16.28
N ARG A 140 12.37 -5.29 16.81
CA ARG A 140 11.90 -3.92 16.96
C ARG A 140 12.48 -3.31 18.21
N SER A 141 12.94 -2.06 18.11
CA SER A 141 13.34 -1.32 19.29
C SER A 141 12.17 -1.25 20.29
N LYS A 142 12.48 -1.28 21.59
CA LYS A 142 11.47 -1.23 22.67
C LYS A 142 10.51 -0.04 22.54
N GLY A 143 10.99 1.10 21.99
CA GLY A 143 10.17 2.28 21.72
C GLY A 143 9.12 2.09 20.62
N SER A 144 9.43 1.32 19.56
CA SER A 144 8.48 1.03 18.48
C SER A 144 7.32 0.12 18.94
N LYS A 145 7.60 -0.85 19.82
CA LYS A 145 6.56 -1.73 20.40
C LYS A 145 5.58 -0.94 21.29
N PHE A 146 6.11 -0.03 22.10
CA PHE A 146 5.30 0.82 22.97
C PHE A 146 4.43 1.79 22.17
N ALA A 147 4.99 2.45 21.14
CA ALA A 147 4.24 3.36 20.28
C ALA A 147 3.09 2.67 19.54
N ASN A 148 3.30 1.44 19.04
CA ASN A 148 2.24 0.67 18.40
C ASN A 148 1.14 0.28 19.39
N SER A 149 1.50 -0.20 20.59
CA SER A 149 0.54 -0.55 21.65
C SER A 149 -0.28 0.65 22.10
N PHE A 150 0.35 1.82 22.26
CA PHE A 150 -0.32 3.06 22.61
C PHE A 150 -1.29 3.52 21.51
N SER A 151 -0.86 3.46 20.24
CA SER A 151 -1.70 3.80 19.09
C SER A 151 -2.92 2.87 18.97
N ASN A 152 -2.71 1.55 19.15
CA ASN A 152 -3.78 0.56 19.12
C ASN A 152 -4.81 0.79 20.25
N PHE A 153 -4.33 1.12 21.45
CA PHE A 153 -5.19 1.44 22.59
C PHE A 153 -6.06 2.67 22.32
N TRP A 154 -5.48 3.78 21.89
CA TRP A 154 -6.23 5.00 21.59
C TRP A 154 -7.20 4.84 20.43
N PHE A 155 -6.83 4.08 19.39
CA PHE A 155 -7.75 3.74 18.31
C PHE A 155 -8.96 2.96 18.81
N ALA A 156 -8.74 1.97 19.70
CA ALA A 156 -9.83 1.21 20.30
C ALA A 156 -10.74 2.08 21.16
N VAL A 157 -10.17 3.01 21.94
CA VAL A 157 -10.95 3.96 22.77
C VAL A 157 -11.80 4.89 21.93
N GLN A 158 -11.28 5.39 20.79
CA GLN A 158 -11.99 6.34 19.94
C GLN A 158 -13.04 5.68 19.03
N THR A 159 -12.81 4.45 18.58
CA THR A 159 -13.64 3.81 17.56
C THR A 159 -14.48 2.65 18.10
N GLY A 160 -14.20 2.19 19.32
CA GLY A 160 -14.80 0.97 19.88
C GLY A 160 -14.32 -0.32 19.20
N GLN A 161 -13.33 -0.24 18.31
CA GLN A 161 -12.80 -1.39 17.56
C GLN A 161 -11.35 -1.67 17.94
N TYR A 162 -11.03 -2.91 18.25
CA TYR A 162 -9.67 -3.34 18.53
C TYR A 162 -8.96 -3.75 17.26
N LEU A 163 -7.88 -3.04 16.90
CA LEU A 163 -6.94 -3.42 15.84
C LEU A 163 -5.60 -3.80 16.46
N LYS A 164 -5.04 -4.93 16.03
CA LYS A 164 -3.74 -5.42 16.54
C LYS A 164 -2.56 -4.61 16.00
N ASP A 165 -2.69 -4.03 14.80
CA ASP A 165 -1.65 -3.23 14.14
C ASP A 165 -2.26 -2.02 13.43
N THR A 166 -2.38 -0.90 14.15
CA THR A 166 -2.85 0.37 13.57
C THR A 166 -1.78 1.10 12.76
N GLN A 167 -0.53 0.63 12.80
CA GLN A 167 0.59 1.27 12.09
C GLN A 167 0.90 0.64 10.74
N THR A 168 0.23 -0.47 10.37
CA THR A 168 0.43 -1.09 9.06
C THR A 168 0.06 -0.12 7.93
N GLY A 169 0.92 -0.01 6.93
CA GLY A 169 0.64 0.71 5.68
C GLY A 169 -0.18 -0.10 4.68
N TYR A 170 -0.43 -1.40 4.96
CA TYR A 170 -1.14 -2.30 4.05
C TYR A 170 -2.64 -2.23 4.31
N ARG A 171 -3.35 -1.45 3.50
CA ARG A 171 -4.80 -1.21 3.69
C ARG A 171 -5.51 -1.11 2.36
N LEU A 172 -6.80 -1.50 2.34
CA LEU A 172 -7.71 -1.21 1.23
C LEU A 172 -8.74 -0.17 1.68
N TYR A 173 -8.77 0.93 0.95
CA TYR A 173 -9.63 2.08 1.22
C TYR A 173 -10.78 2.16 0.22
N PRO A 174 -12.03 2.35 0.65
CA PRO A 174 -13.12 2.78 -0.20
C PRO A 174 -12.99 4.29 -0.47
N LEU A 175 -12.53 4.68 -1.66
CA LEU A 175 -12.16 6.07 -1.97
C LEU A 175 -13.31 7.07 -1.85
N LYS A 176 -14.54 6.65 -2.14
CA LYS A 176 -15.72 7.54 -2.01
C LYS A 176 -16.06 7.94 -0.57
N LYS A 177 -15.40 7.33 0.43
CA LYS A 177 -15.63 7.60 1.86
C LYS A 177 -14.47 8.35 2.53
N LEU A 178 -13.43 8.71 1.77
CA LEU A 178 -12.33 9.55 2.22
C LEU A 178 -12.64 11.02 2.00
#